data_c8ca10971bec774869003948addc9b7f
#
_entry.id   c8ca10971bec774869003948addc9b7f
#
_cell.length_a   1.000
_cell.length_b   1.000
_cell.length_c   1.000
_cell.angle_alpha   90.00
_cell.angle_beta   90.00
_cell.angle_gamma   90.00
#
_symmetry.space_group_name_H-M   'P 1'
#
loop_
_entity.id
_entity.type
_entity.pdbx_description
1 polymer ?
#
loop_
_entity_poly.entity_id
_entity_poly.type
_entity_poly.pdbx_seq_one_letter_code
_entity_poly.pdbx_strand_id
1 'polypeptide(L)'
;MVVIVRFSKRPSKEKVRTMTTHEFALSDLAARLLGTDASLSTSLRDILTVALQELIEAELTATIGAAPGERSIERVTQRNGHRPKLLSTPGGDVEIGIPKLRQGSFFPELLEPRRRIDKALWAVIMTAYITGTSTRKVDDLVKALGCESGISKSTVSRICTQIDADVHVLRTRRLDHQPFVYVWLDATYVHVREHRQVVSKAIVIATGLRADGHREVLGLDVGDSENETFWREFLTSLTDRGLAGVRLVISDAHAGLIKAIRRCFQGAAWQRCRVHAMRNLLSAANHRHRQVIAALIRTIFVQPDAATATTQLRAVVEQLRPYAPGVAERLEAMETELLAYAGFPPAHWSKIWSNNPIERLNRELKRRTDVVGIFPDKASVIRLVGALLVEINDEMIAAERRYIAAASVADLTDQPGELALPAAPRN
;
A
#
# COMPACT_ATOMS: atom_id res chain seq x y z
N MET A 1 -38.14 -36.53 -30.60
CA MET A 1 -39.53 -36.40 -30.10
C MET A 1 -39.73 -34.91 -29.82
N VAL A 2 -40.32 -34.21 -30.83
CA VAL A 2 -40.55 -32.77 -30.82
C VAL A 2 -41.93 -32.53 -30.24
N VAL A 3 -42.03 -31.84 -29.12
CA VAL A 3 -43.33 -31.47 -28.54
C VAL A 3 -43.69 -30.09 -29.06
N ILE A 4 -44.66 -30.06 -29.99
CA ILE A 4 -45.29 -28.84 -30.48
C ILE A 4 -46.41 -28.49 -29.50
N VAL A 5 -46.25 -27.40 -28.71
CA VAL A 5 -47.36 -26.83 -27.94
C VAL A 5 -48.04 -25.74 -28.78
N ARG A 6 -49.25 -26.07 -29.28
CA ARG A 6 -50.18 -25.08 -29.89
C ARG A 6 -50.83 -24.25 -28.78
N PHE A 7 -50.54 -22.99 -28.70
CA PHE A 7 -51.36 -22.00 -27.97
C PHE A 7 -52.38 -21.36 -28.91
N SER A 8 -53.60 -21.75 -28.77
CA SER A 8 -54.79 -21.09 -29.34
C SER A 8 -55.43 -20.27 -28.23
N LYS A 9 -55.21 -18.94 -28.26
CA LYS A 9 -56.15 -17.92 -27.76
C LYS A 9 -55.78 -16.57 -28.33
N ARG A 10 -56.68 -15.97 -29.10
CA ARG A 10 -56.62 -14.58 -29.55
C ARG A 10 -56.62 -13.67 -28.29
N PRO A 11 -55.70 -12.74 -28.12
CA PRO A 11 -55.81 -11.72 -27.07
C PRO A 11 -56.78 -10.64 -27.52
N SER A 12 -57.64 -10.24 -26.60
CA SER A 12 -58.56 -9.10 -26.66
C SER A 12 -57.79 -7.79 -26.97
N LYS A 13 -58.43 -6.88 -27.69
CA LYS A 13 -57.96 -5.53 -28.05
C LYS A 13 -57.88 -4.61 -26.80
N GLU A 14 -56.95 -4.87 -25.90
CA GLU A 14 -56.58 -3.86 -24.88
C GLU A 14 -55.20 -4.18 -24.36
N LYS A 15 -54.32 -3.25 -24.53
CA LYS A 15 -52.91 -3.12 -24.15
C LYS A 15 -51.88 -3.37 -25.26
N VAL A 16 -51.92 -2.56 -26.30
CA VAL A 16 -50.68 -2.12 -26.93
C VAL A 16 -50.01 -1.14 -25.90
N ARG A 17 -49.37 -1.66 -24.88
CA ARG A 17 -48.44 -0.90 -24.08
C ARG A 17 -47.28 -0.52 -25.01
N THR A 18 -47.14 0.73 -25.32
CA THR A 18 -45.93 1.33 -25.92
C THR A 18 -44.75 0.77 -25.15
N MET A 19 -43.95 -0.13 -25.78
CA MET A 19 -42.65 -0.51 -25.28
C MET A 19 -41.91 0.78 -24.98
N THR A 20 -41.43 0.96 -23.79
CA THR A 20 -40.70 2.14 -23.40
C THR A 20 -39.44 2.24 -24.25
N THR A 21 -38.96 3.44 -24.51
CA THR A 21 -37.71 3.73 -25.26
C THR A 21 -36.53 2.91 -24.71
N HIS A 22 -36.58 2.51 -23.45
CA HIS A 22 -35.66 1.65 -22.74
C HIS A 22 -35.60 0.19 -23.23
N GLU A 23 -36.77 -0.45 -23.45
CA GLU A 23 -36.80 -1.83 -23.93
C GLU A 23 -36.31 -1.95 -25.38
N PHE A 24 -36.48 -0.86 -26.19
CA PHE A 24 -35.92 -0.78 -27.53
C PHE A 24 -34.40 -0.64 -27.51
N ALA A 25 -33.82 0.17 -26.60
CA ALA A 25 -32.37 0.41 -26.52
C ALA A 25 -31.62 -0.87 -26.10
N LEU A 26 -32.11 -1.61 -25.12
CA LEU A 26 -31.50 -2.88 -24.67
C LEU A 26 -31.65 -3.98 -25.72
N SER A 27 -32.79 -4.06 -26.43
CA SER A 27 -33.00 -5.02 -27.51
C SER A 27 -32.12 -4.74 -28.73
N ASP A 28 -31.93 -3.46 -29.10
CA ASP A 28 -31.04 -3.04 -30.18
C ASP A 28 -29.55 -3.30 -29.80
N LEU A 29 -29.17 -3.05 -28.55
CA LEU A 29 -27.85 -3.38 -28.03
C LEU A 29 -27.58 -4.89 -28.06
N ALA A 30 -28.56 -5.72 -27.63
CA ALA A 30 -28.43 -7.17 -27.68
C ALA A 30 -28.31 -7.65 -29.15
N ALA A 31 -29.06 -7.08 -30.10
CA ALA A 31 -28.94 -7.41 -31.51
C ALA A 31 -27.55 -7.02 -32.10
N ARG A 32 -26.98 -5.90 -31.68
CA ARG A 32 -25.63 -5.47 -32.08
C ARG A 32 -24.52 -6.32 -31.47
N LEU A 33 -24.69 -6.79 -30.25
CA LEU A 33 -23.75 -7.69 -29.59
C LEU A 33 -23.74 -9.10 -30.17
N LEU A 34 -24.84 -9.53 -30.73
CA LEU A 34 -25.01 -10.83 -31.43
C LEU A 34 -24.56 -10.75 -32.90
N GLY A 35 -24.36 -9.56 -33.46
CA GLY A 35 -23.82 -9.34 -34.80
C GLY A 35 -22.29 -9.43 -34.82
N THR A 36 -21.76 -10.27 -35.69
CA THR A 36 -20.41 -10.87 -35.66
C THR A 36 -19.22 -9.99 -36.06
N ASP A 37 -19.35 -8.66 -36.25
CA ASP A 37 -18.26 -7.83 -36.83
C ASP A 37 -17.80 -6.60 -36.03
N ALA A 38 -18.26 -6.40 -34.81
CA ALA A 38 -17.76 -5.30 -33.97
C ALA A 38 -16.55 -5.73 -33.13
N SER A 39 -15.48 -4.93 -33.11
CA SER A 39 -14.35 -5.15 -32.20
C SER A 39 -14.84 -5.13 -30.76
N LEU A 40 -14.28 -5.96 -29.88
CA LEU A 40 -14.65 -6.05 -28.47
C LEU A 40 -14.67 -4.68 -27.75
N SER A 41 -13.78 -3.77 -28.14
CA SER A 41 -13.70 -2.39 -27.60
C SER A 41 -14.89 -1.53 -28.02
N THR A 42 -15.39 -1.66 -29.25
CA THR A 42 -16.57 -0.91 -29.74
C THR A 42 -17.82 -1.39 -29.03
N SER A 43 -17.98 -2.71 -28.86
CA SER A 43 -19.11 -3.32 -28.14
C SER A 43 -19.16 -2.92 -26.67
N LEU A 44 -18.00 -2.90 -25.99
CA LEU A 44 -17.92 -2.48 -24.59
C LEU A 44 -18.26 -1.00 -24.41
N ARG A 45 -17.78 -0.13 -25.29
CA ARG A 45 -18.11 1.29 -25.30
C ARG A 45 -19.60 1.55 -25.46
N ASP A 46 -20.25 0.84 -26.39
CA ASP A 46 -21.68 0.99 -26.65
C ASP A 46 -22.52 0.51 -25.45
N ILE A 47 -22.14 -0.60 -24.83
CA ILE A 47 -22.76 -1.11 -23.58
C ILE A 47 -22.64 -0.07 -22.46
N LEU A 48 -21.44 0.48 -22.24
CA LEU A 48 -21.20 1.49 -21.20
C LEU A 48 -21.99 2.77 -21.47
N THR A 49 -22.08 3.20 -22.72
CA THR A 49 -22.86 4.40 -23.10
C THR A 49 -24.33 4.23 -22.74
N VAL A 50 -24.94 3.09 -23.12
CA VAL A 50 -26.35 2.81 -22.83
C VAL A 50 -26.58 2.66 -21.32
N ALA A 51 -25.75 1.87 -20.63
CA ALA A 51 -25.89 1.64 -19.19
C ALA A 51 -25.77 2.93 -18.38
N LEU A 52 -24.78 3.79 -18.70
CA LEU A 52 -24.59 5.08 -18.04
C LEU A 52 -25.77 6.02 -18.30
N GLN A 53 -26.26 6.08 -19.55
CA GLN A 53 -27.40 6.92 -19.90
C GLN A 53 -28.66 6.48 -19.15
N GLU A 54 -28.90 5.18 -19.02
CA GLU A 54 -30.05 4.64 -18.28
C GLU A 54 -29.97 4.94 -16.79
N LEU A 55 -28.81 4.79 -16.17
CA LEU A 55 -28.60 5.16 -14.76
C LEU A 55 -28.87 6.64 -14.53
N ILE A 56 -28.40 7.51 -15.42
CA ILE A 56 -28.63 8.96 -15.36
C ILE A 56 -30.13 9.27 -15.48
N GLU A 57 -30.84 8.62 -16.39
CA GLU A 57 -32.28 8.84 -16.56
C GLU A 57 -33.11 8.29 -15.39
N ALA A 58 -32.67 7.17 -14.78
CA ALA A 58 -33.30 6.63 -13.58
C ALA A 58 -33.15 7.59 -12.38
N GLU A 59 -31.93 8.12 -12.15
CA GLU A 59 -31.66 9.10 -11.11
C GLU A 59 -32.45 10.41 -11.34
N LEU A 60 -32.51 10.87 -12.61
CA LEU A 60 -33.31 12.01 -12.98
C LEU A 60 -34.81 11.80 -12.72
N THR A 61 -35.33 10.60 -13.03
CA THR A 61 -36.72 10.23 -12.79
C THR A 61 -37.06 10.25 -11.32
N ALA A 62 -36.17 9.74 -10.46
CA ALA A 62 -36.30 9.81 -9.01
C ALA A 62 -36.27 11.27 -8.51
N THR A 63 -35.38 12.10 -9.06
CA THR A 63 -35.25 13.52 -8.70
C THR A 63 -36.47 14.35 -9.12
N ILE A 64 -37.07 14.07 -10.29
CA ILE A 64 -38.25 14.81 -10.81
C ILE A 64 -39.54 14.31 -10.21
N GLY A 65 -39.61 13.07 -9.73
CA GLY A 65 -40.83 12.41 -9.27
C GLY A 65 -41.79 11.98 -10.39
N ALA A 66 -41.32 11.88 -11.65
CA ALA A 66 -42.12 11.45 -12.80
C ALA A 66 -41.28 10.90 -13.95
N ALA A 67 -41.72 9.84 -14.59
CA ALA A 67 -41.15 9.28 -15.80
C ALA A 67 -41.32 10.19 -17.03
N PRO A 68 -40.56 9.95 -18.12
CA PRO A 68 -40.77 10.66 -19.37
C PRO A 68 -42.21 10.51 -19.86
N GLY A 69 -42.89 11.62 -20.13
CA GLY A 69 -44.27 11.64 -20.61
C GLY A 69 -45.36 11.40 -19.53
N GLU A 70 -44.99 11.05 -18.34
CA GLU A 70 -45.92 10.81 -17.23
C GLU A 70 -46.46 12.10 -16.64
N ARG A 71 -47.75 12.13 -16.30
CA ARG A 71 -48.40 13.23 -15.56
C ARG A 71 -48.52 12.78 -14.10
N SER A 72 -47.66 13.30 -13.25
CA SER A 72 -47.65 13.00 -11.79
C SER A 72 -47.87 14.27 -10.98
N ILE A 73 -48.59 14.17 -9.87
CA ILE A 73 -48.79 15.25 -8.90
C ILE A 73 -47.48 15.53 -8.13
N GLU A 74 -46.61 14.53 -8.05
CA GLU A 74 -45.33 14.63 -7.35
C GLU A 74 -44.22 15.26 -8.24
N ARG A 75 -44.55 15.61 -9.47
CA ARG A 75 -43.59 16.17 -10.40
C ARG A 75 -43.11 17.57 -9.98
N VAL A 76 -41.82 17.66 -9.61
CA VAL A 76 -41.22 18.92 -9.14
C VAL A 76 -40.79 19.83 -10.27
N THR A 77 -40.37 19.31 -11.45
CA THR A 77 -39.90 20.09 -12.60
C THR A 77 -40.06 19.29 -13.92
N GLN A 78 -39.70 19.92 -15.02
CA GLN A 78 -39.78 19.29 -16.36
C GLN A 78 -38.39 19.13 -16.97
N ARG A 79 -38.23 18.02 -17.74
CA ARG A 79 -37.05 17.78 -18.59
C ARG A 79 -36.95 18.86 -19.67
N ASN A 80 -35.73 19.30 -19.96
CA ASN A 80 -35.48 20.37 -20.98
C ASN A 80 -34.30 19.97 -21.90
N GLY A 81 -34.38 18.75 -22.46
CA GLY A 81 -33.32 18.20 -23.31
C GLY A 81 -32.04 17.80 -22.53
N HIS A 82 -30.97 17.57 -23.28
CA HIS A 82 -29.68 17.12 -22.75
C HIS A 82 -28.55 18.05 -23.21
N ARG A 83 -27.43 17.99 -22.52
CA ARG A 83 -26.15 18.56 -22.96
C ARG A 83 -25.15 17.43 -23.12
N PRO A 84 -24.37 17.36 -24.20
CA PRO A 84 -23.37 16.33 -24.37
C PRO A 84 -22.24 16.50 -23.35
N LYS A 85 -21.76 15.39 -22.84
CA LYS A 85 -20.56 15.31 -22.02
C LYS A 85 -19.74 14.11 -22.45
N LEU A 86 -18.48 14.33 -22.80
CA LEU A 86 -17.52 13.28 -23.08
C LEU A 86 -16.96 12.76 -21.75
N LEU A 87 -16.99 11.42 -21.57
CA LEU A 87 -16.45 10.71 -20.42
C LEU A 87 -15.46 9.67 -20.91
N SER A 88 -14.20 9.73 -20.43
CA SER A 88 -13.19 8.73 -20.71
C SER A 88 -13.30 7.58 -19.70
N THR A 89 -13.58 6.39 -20.22
CA THR A 89 -13.80 5.15 -19.45
C THR A 89 -12.76 4.07 -19.80
N PRO A 90 -12.63 2.99 -19.04
CA PRO A 90 -11.79 1.86 -19.42
C PRO A 90 -12.20 1.20 -20.76
N GLY A 91 -13.45 1.39 -21.21
CA GLY A 91 -13.94 0.91 -22.51
C GLY A 91 -13.77 1.92 -23.64
N GLY A 92 -13.10 3.07 -23.42
CA GLY A 92 -12.91 4.15 -24.37
C GLY A 92 -13.68 5.41 -24.02
N ASP A 93 -13.59 6.43 -24.90
CA ASP A 93 -14.33 7.68 -24.75
C ASP A 93 -15.81 7.47 -25.12
N VAL A 94 -16.72 7.74 -24.19
CA VAL A 94 -18.18 7.66 -24.36
C VAL A 94 -18.80 9.04 -24.28
N GLU A 95 -19.74 9.35 -25.16
CA GLU A 95 -20.51 10.55 -25.09
C GLU A 95 -21.85 10.28 -24.41
N ILE A 96 -22.12 10.99 -23.32
CA ILE A 96 -23.35 10.87 -22.53
C ILE A 96 -24.12 12.17 -22.54
N GLY A 97 -25.44 12.08 -22.49
CA GLY A 97 -26.35 13.22 -22.43
C GLY A 97 -26.68 13.58 -20.97
N ILE A 98 -26.15 14.68 -20.46
CA ILE A 98 -26.56 15.17 -19.12
C ILE A 98 -27.89 15.88 -19.23
N PRO A 99 -28.96 15.42 -18.56
CA PRO A 99 -30.27 16.04 -18.64
C PRO A 99 -30.27 17.48 -18.10
N LYS A 100 -31.09 18.31 -18.71
CA LYS A 100 -31.39 19.68 -18.27
C LYS A 100 -32.81 19.75 -17.69
N LEU A 101 -32.98 20.58 -16.68
CA LEU A 101 -34.26 20.88 -16.09
C LEU A 101 -34.76 22.26 -16.56
N ARG A 102 -36.08 22.46 -16.61
CA ARG A 102 -36.66 23.80 -16.86
C ARG A 102 -36.45 24.73 -15.67
N GLN A 103 -36.54 24.18 -14.45
CA GLN A 103 -36.29 24.90 -13.22
C GLN A 103 -35.32 24.06 -12.36
N GLY A 104 -34.32 24.72 -11.79
CA GLY A 104 -33.25 24.09 -11.02
C GLY A 104 -32.10 23.54 -11.88
N SER A 105 -31.20 22.79 -11.28
CA SER A 105 -30.08 22.14 -11.95
C SER A 105 -30.02 20.66 -11.51
N PHE A 106 -29.66 19.81 -12.47
CA PHE A 106 -29.43 18.41 -12.24
C PHE A 106 -28.01 18.05 -12.71
N PHE A 107 -27.32 17.30 -11.87
CA PHE A 107 -26.07 16.68 -12.22
C PHE A 107 -26.01 15.30 -11.56
N PRO A 108 -25.79 14.20 -12.35
CA PRO A 108 -25.80 12.85 -11.81
C PRO A 108 -24.76 12.65 -10.72
N GLU A 109 -25.12 12.02 -9.59
CA GLU A 109 -24.20 11.69 -8.49
C GLU A 109 -23.12 10.70 -8.94
N LEU A 110 -23.46 9.82 -9.89
CA LEU A 110 -22.52 8.88 -10.51
C LEU A 110 -21.32 9.59 -11.15
N LEU A 111 -21.49 10.85 -11.58
CA LEU A 111 -20.49 11.63 -12.29
C LEU A 111 -19.91 12.72 -11.40
N GLU A 112 -18.62 12.96 -11.51
CA GLU A 112 -18.01 14.12 -10.86
C GLU A 112 -18.13 15.37 -11.76
N PRO A 113 -18.58 16.51 -11.20
CA PRO A 113 -18.61 17.78 -11.91
C PRO A 113 -17.23 18.13 -12.46
N ARG A 114 -17.16 18.56 -13.74
CA ARG A 114 -15.92 19.00 -14.43
C ARG A 114 -14.86 17.90 -14.65
N ARG A 115 -15.11 16.63 -14.35
CA ARG A 115 -14.22 15.52 -14.72
C ARG A 115 -14.65 14.90 -16.04
N ARG A 116 -13.65 14.57 -16.88
CA ARG A 116 -13.83 13.82 -18.15
C ARG A 116 -13.52 12.33 -17.95
N ILE A 117 -12.78 11.99 -16.94
CA ILE A 117 -12.31 10.64 -16.65
C ILE A 117 -13.20 10.03 -15.58
N ASP A 118 -13.70 8.86 -15.84
CA ASP A 118 -14.49 8.09 -14.90
C ASP A 118 -13.62 7.57 -13.71
N LYS A 119 -14.29 7.23 -12.60
CA LYS A 119 -13.60 6.77 -11.37
C LYS A 119 -12.79 5.49 -11.60
N ALA A 120 -13.28 4.57 -12.44
CA ALA A 120 -12.57 3.32 -12.71
C ALA A 120 -11.30 3.56 -13.53
N LEU A 121 -11.38 4.39 -14.57
CA LEU A 121 -10.19 4.78 -15.34
C LEU A 121 -9.19 5.59 -14.49
N TRP A 122 -9.71 6.47 -13.61
CA TRP A 122 -8.87 7.18 -12.65
C TRP A 122 -8.09 6.21 -11.75
N ALA A 123 -8.74 5.17 -11.21
CA ALA A 123 -8.08 4.14 -10.41
C ALA A 123 -7.01 3.38 -11.20
N VAL A 124 -7.28 3.03 -12.46
CA VAL A 124 -6.27 2.39 -13.34
C VAL A 124 -5.05 3.29 -13.55
N ILE A 125 -5.26 4.57 -13.80
CA ILE A 125 -4.18 5.56 -13.98
C ILE A 125 -3.37 5.71 -12.70
N MET A 126 -4.05 5.82 -11.55
CA MET A 126 -3.43 5.89 -10.22
C MET A 126 -2.56 4.66 -9.97
N THR A 127 -3.12 3.46 -10.17
CA THR A 127 -2.40 2.20 -10.00
C THR A 127 -1.18 2.14 -10.92
N ALA A 128 -1.33 2.47 -12.20
CA ALA A 128 -0.23 2.48 -13.16
C ALA A 128 0.89 3.46 -12.73
N TYR A 129 0.53 4.64 -12.22
CA TYR A 129 1.47 5.62 -11.71
C TYR A 129 2.20 5.11 -10.45
N ILE A 130 1.46 4.61 -9.46
CA ILE A 130 2.01 4.06 -8.21
C ILE A 130 2.93 2.85 -8.51
N THR A 131 2.61 2.06 -9.54
CA THR A 131 3.46 0.93 -9.96
C THR A 131 4.74 1.37 -10.70
N GLY A 132 5.01 2.67 -10.79
CA GLY A 132 6.22 3.23 -11.40
C GLY A 132 6.15 3.35 -12.92
N THR A 133 4.96 3.25 -13.51
CA THR A 133 4.78 3.48 -14.95
C THR A 133 4.96 4.96 -15.25
N SER A 134 5.82 5.31 -16.22
CA SER A 134 6.03 6.71 -16.59
C SER A 134 4.74 7.33 -17.16
N THR A 135 4.55 8.64 -16.94
CA THR A 135 3.37 9.37 -17.46
C THR A 135 3.15 9.21 -18.96
N ARG A 136 4.23 9.07 -19.75
CA ARG A 136 4.16 8.78 -21.18
C ARG A 136 3.55 7.42 -21.47
N LYS A 137 4.01 6.37 -20.77
CA LYS A 137 3.46 5.02 -20.91
C LYS A 137 2.03 4.92 -20.39
N VAL A 138 1.66 5.72 -19.36
CA VAL A 138 0.28 5.82 -18.88
C VAL A 138 -0.60 6.47 -19.96
N ASP A 139 -0.14 7.52 -20.64
CA ASP A 139 -0.84 8.14 -21.77
C ASP A 139 -1.03 7.15 -22.93
N ASP A 140 0.03 6.39 -23.27
CA ASP A 140 -0.04 5.33 -24.29
C ASP A 140 -1.04 4.22 -23.90
N LEU A 141 -1.07 3.82 -22.61
CA LEU A 141 -2.04 2.84 -22.10
C LEU A 141 -3.48 3.35 -22.22
N VAL A 142 -3.73 4.61 -21.85
CA VAL A 142 -5.05 5.23 -21.92
C VAL A 142 -5.52 5.34 -23.36
N LYS A 143 -4.63 5.68 -24.29
CA LYS A 143 -4.93 5.69 -25.73
C LYS A 143 -5.23 4.28 -26.25
N ALA A 144 -4.46 3.27 -25.82
CA ALA A 144 -4.70 1.89 -26.19
C ALA A 144 -6.06 1.35 -25.67
N LEU A 145 -6.59 1.93 -24.58
CA LEU A 145 -7.94 1.68 -24.07
C LEU A 145 -9.04 2.42 -24.84
N GLY A 146 -8.69 3.10 -25.96
CA GLY A 146 -9.65 3.80 -26.83
C GLY A 146 -10.00 5.21 -26.36
N CYS A 147 -9.26 5.76 -25.40
CA CYS A 147 -9.40 7.16 -25.00
C CYS A 147 -8.47 8.04 -25.85
N GLU A 148 -8.89 8.36 -27.06
CA GLU A 148 -8.09 9.10 -28.05
C GLU A 148 -7.57 10.46 -27.54
N SER A 149 -8.30 11.09 -26.65
CA SER A 149 -7.91 12.35 -25.99
C SER A 149 -6.67 12.23 -25.09
N GLY A 150 -6.26 10.98 -24.72
CA GLY A 150 -5.14 10.72 -23.82
C GLY A 150 -5.34 11.34 -22.44
N ILE A 151 -4.22 11.48 -21.68
CA ILE A 151 -4.23 12.12 -20.36
C ILE A 151 -3.70 13.55 -20.46
N SER A 152 -4.53 14.52 -20.07
CA SER A 152 -4.09 15.91 -20.03
C SER A 152 -3.08 16.14 -18.89
N LYS A 153 -2.17 17.12 -19.06
CA LYS A 153 -1.25 17.56 -18.00
C LYS A 153 -1.99 17.96 -16.72
N SER A 154 -3.16 18.55 -16.83
CA SER A 154 -4.01 18.93 -15.71
C SER A 154 -4.55 17.71 -14.95
N THR A 155 -4.85 16.63 -15.65
CA THR A 155 -5.27 15.36 -15.02
C THR A 155 -4.12 14.73 -14.25
N VAL A 156 -2.92 14.66 -14.84
CA VAL A 156 -1.72 14.18 -14.15
C VAL A 156 -1.45 15.02 -12.90
N SER A 157 -1.53 16.35 -13.00
CA SER A 157 -1.35 17.24 -11.85
C SER A 157 -2.35 16.96 -10.72
N ARG A 158 -3.64 16.74 -11.05
CA ARG A 158 -4.65 16.39 -10.04
C ARG A 158 -4.39 15.04 -9.38
N ILE A 159 -3.95 14.04 -10.14
CA ILE A 159 -3.54 12.74 -9.60
C ILE A 159 -2.40 12.92 -8.60
N CYS A 160 -1.35 13.65 -9.00
CA CYS A 160 -0.23 13.94 -8.10
C CYS A 160 -0.69 14.66 -6.82
N THR A 161 -1.58 15.65 -6.93
CA THR A 161 -2.11 16.38 -5.76
C THR A 161 -2.90 15.46 -4.82
N GLN A 162 -3.70 14.53 -5.35
CA GLN A 162 -4.44 13.58 -4.53
C GLN A 162 -3.48 12.64 -3.80
N ILE A 163 -2.50 12.07 -4.52
CA ILE A 163 -1.46 11.21 -3.90
C ILE A 163 -0.69 11.98 -2.83
N ASP A 164 -0.30 13.22 -3.10
CA ASP A 164 0.42 14.05 -2.12
C ASP A 164 -0.42 14.27 -0.86
N ALA A 165 -1.74 14.42 -0.97
CA ALA A 165 -2.64 14.55 0.17
C ALA A 165 -2.69 13.25 1.00
N ASP A 166 -2.86 12.09 0.36
CA ASP A 166 -2.92 10.80 1.04
C ASP A 166 -1.58 10.47 1.73
N VAL A 167 -0.46 10.74 1.05
CA VAL A 167 0.88 10.59 1.61
C VAL A 167 1.13 11.56 2.77
N HIS A 168 0.63 12.79 2.67
CA HIS A 168 0.70 13.76 3.77
C HIS A 168 -0.04 13.24 5.01
N VAL A 169 -1.24 12.70 4.84
CA VAL A 169 -2.00 12.07 5.95
C VAL A 169 -1.18 10.95 6.60
N LEU A 170 -0.62 10.02 5.81
CA LEU A 170 0.22 8.93 6.35
C LEU A 170 1.41 9.48 7.16
N ARG A 171 2.06 10.54 6.67
CA ARG A 171 3.26 11.13 7.29
C ARG A 171 2.97 11.97 8.54
N THR A 172 1.76 12.50 8.69
CA THR A 172 1.40 13.46 9.76
C THR A 172 0.36 12.94 10.74
N ARG A 173 -0.32 11.84 10.45
CA ARG A 173 -1.34 11.26 11.32
C ARG A 173 -0.81 10.96 12.71
N ARG A 174 -1.67 11.07 13.70
CA ARG A 174 -1.36 10.69 15.08
C ARG A 174 -1.10 9.18 15.20
N LEU A 175 -0.21 8.81 16.12
CA LEU A 175 0.17 7.43 16.43
C LEU A 175 -0.20 7.03 17.87
N ASP A 176 -0.93 7.88 18.58
CA ASP A 176 -1.36 7.70 19.98
C ASP A 176 -2.67 6.91 20.14
N HIS A 177 -3.21 6.38 19.04
CA HIS A 177 -4.44 5.58 19.06
C HIS A 177 -4.26 4.21 19.74
N GLN A 178 -3.02 3.74 19.88
CA GLN A 178 -2.65 2.53 20.64
C GLN A 178 -1.13 2.44 20.83
N PRO A 179 -0.63 1.60 21.79
CA PRO A 179 0.78 1.33 21.94
C PRO A 179 1.32 0.45 20.82
N PHE A 180 2.60 0.64 20.48
CA PHE A 180 3.34 -0.16 19.51
C PHE A 180 4.52 -0.86 20.19
N VAL A 181 4.39 -2.14 20.47
CA VAL A 181 5.38 -2.89 21.27
C VAL A 181 6.68 -3.12 20.51
N TYR A 182 6.60 -3.44 19.22
CA TYR A 182 7.74 -3.68 18.34
C TYR A 182 7.77 -2.68 17.20
N VAL A 183 8.97 -2.17 16.91
CA VAL A 183 9.20 -1.26 15.78
C VAL A 183 10.33 -1.81 14.92
N TRP A 184 10.10 -1.96 13.61
CA TRP A 184 11.13 -2.29 12.63
C TRP A 184 11.52 -1.02 11.87
N LEU A 185 12.83 -0.79 11.76
CA LEU A 185 13.41 0.33 11.03
C LEU A 185 14.33 -0.20 9.95
N ASP A 186 14.24 0.37 8.77
CA ASP A 186 15.14 0.05 7.67
C ASP A 186 15.30 1.23 6.72
N ALA A 187 16.34 1.19 5.90
CA ALA A 187 16.58 2.19 4.87
C ALA A 187 16.87 1.53 3.52
N THR A 188 16.46 2.20 2.46
CA THR A 188 16.81 1.85 1.09
C THR A 188 17.26 3.09 0.33
N TYR A 189 17.98 2.92 -0.78
CA TYR A 189 18.55 4.03 -1.54
C TYR A 189 17.94 4.12 -2.93
N VAL A 190 17.74 5.36 -3.38
CA VAL A 190 17.30 5.72 -4.72
C VAL A 190 18.15 6.83 -5.31
N HIS A 191 18.14 6.96 -6.63
CA HIS A 191 18.83 8.05 -7.33
C HIS A 191 17.87 9.19 -7.62
N VAL A 192 18.31 10.41 -7.25
CA VAL A 192 17.53 11.64 -7.43
C VAL A 192 18.38 12.67 -8.15
N ARG A 193 17.76 13.46 -9.01
CA ARG A 193 18.43 14.58 -9.68
C ARG A 193 18.34 15.83 -8.79
N GLU A 194 19.49 16.33 -8.39
CA GLU A 194 19.62 17.56 -7.60
C GLU A 194 20.75 18.41 -8.17
N HIS A 195 20.53 19.72 -8.34
CA HIS A 195 21.52 20.65 -8.88
C HIS A 195 22.21 20.15 -10.17
N ARG A 196 21.45 19.51 -11.07
CA ARG A 196 21.92 18.88 -12.32
C ARG A 196 22.84 17.67 -12.15
N GLN A 197 22.95 17.14 -10.94
CA GLN A 197 23.71 15.91 -10.64
C GLN A 197 22.76 14.81 -10.19
N VAL A 198 23.20 13.56 -10.35
CA VAL A 198 22.49 12.39 -9.82
C VAL A 198 23.12 12.03 -8.47
N VAL A 199 22.34 12.17 -7.41
CA VAL A 199 22.76 11.89 -6.03
C VAL A 199 21.96 10.71 -5.48
N SER A 200 22.58 9.96 -4.55
CA SER A 200 21.89 8.90 -3.81
C SER A 200 21.15 9.51 -2.62
N LYS A 201 19.89 9.15 -2.42
CA LYS A 201 19.07 9.54 -1.27
C LYS A 201 18.64 8.30 -0.49
N ALA A 202 18.70 8.39 0.83
CA ALA A 202 18.20 7.36 1.72
C ALA A 202 16.69 7.55 1.94
N ILE A 203 15.92 6.50 1.75
CA ILE A 203 14.52 6.41 2.15
C ILE A 203 14.49 5.61 3.44
N VAL A 204 14.05 6.22 4.54
CA VAL A 204 13.89 5.56 5.84
C VAL A 204 12.43 5.24 6.09
N ILE A 205 12.16 4.05 6.62
CA ILE A 205 10.81 3.56 6.86
C ILE A 205 10.73 2.96 8.25
N ALA A 206 9.61 3.22 8.92
CA ALA A 206 9.24 2.59 10.18
C ALA A 206 7.93 1.85 10.06
N THR A 207 7.90 0.60 10.58
CA THR A 207 6.67 -0.17 10.76
C THR A 207 6.56 -0.62 12.21
N GLY A 208 5.35 -0.67 12.75
CA GLY A 208 5.09 -1.05 14.13
C GLY A 208 4.13 -2.23 14.26
N LEU A 209 4.22 -2.95 15.36
CA LEU A 209 3.23 -3.96 15.75
C LEU A 209 2.21 -3.32 16.69
N ARG A 210 0.96 -3.35 16.29
CA ARG A 210 -0.19 -2.88 17.04
C ARG A 210 -0.55 -3.84 18.18
N ALA A 211 -1.22 -3.32 19.21
CA ALA A 211 -1.71 -4.15 20.32
C ALA A 211 -2.65 -5.28 19.88
N ASP A 212 -3.40 -5.08 18.79
CA ASP A 212 -4.27 -6.10 18.20
C ASP A 212 -3.53 -7.18 17.39
N GLY A 213 -2.21 -7.08 17.27
CA GLY A 213 -1.34 -8.04 16.58
C GLY A 213 -1.18 -7.79 15.08
N HIS A 214 -1.75 -6.72 14.52
CA HIS A 214 -1.49 -6.30 13.14
C HIS A 214 -0.27 -5.39 13.05
N ARG A 215 0.26 -5.26 11.85
CA ARG A 215 1.34 -4.31 11.58
C ARG A 215 0.76 -3.02 10.98
N GLU A 216 1.49 -1.95 11.15
CA GLU A 216 1.13 -0.63 10.63
C GLU A 216 2.40 0.11 10.17
N VAL A 217 2.31 0.85 9.06
CA VAL A 217 3.38 1.74 8.61
C VAL A 217 3.33 3.01 9.46
N LEU A 218 4.36 3.26 10.26
CA LEU A 218 4.42 4.41 11.16
C LEU A 218 4.87 5.69 10.46
N GLY A 219 5.70 5.57 9.42
CA GLY A 219 6.17 6.72 8.66
C GLY A 219 7.27 6.40 7.67
N LEU A 220 7.56 7.41 6.86
CA LEU A 220 8.68 7.45 5.93
C LEU A 220 9.28 8.85 5.90
N ASP A 221 10.58 8.91 5.59
CA ASP A 221 11.22 10.15 5.17
C ASP A 221 12.35 9.87 4.17
N VAL A 222 12.83 10.94 3.52
CA VAL A 222 13.89 10.87 2.51
C VAL A 222 14.97 11.89 2.86
N GLY A 223 16.19 11.44 3.00
CA GLY A 223 17.36 12.27 3.36
C GLY A 223 18.57 12.01 2.48
N ASP A 224 19.62 12.81 2.70
CA ASP A 224 20.85 12.72 1.91
C ASP A 224 21.68 11.49 2.26
N SER A 225 21.62 11.07 3.52
CA SER A 225 22.36 9.91 4.04
C SER A 225 21.76 9.43 5.35
N GLU A 226 22.08 8.19 5.73
CA GLU A 226 21.71 7.59 7.01
C GLU A 226 22.60 8.08 8.16
N ASN A 227 22.70 9.39 8.39
CA ASN A 227 23.43 9.91 9.53
C ASN A 227 22.57 9.96 10.81
N GLU A 228 23.23 10.17 11.96
CA GLU A 228 22.56 10.22 13.26
C GLU A 228 21.51 11.34 13.34
N THR A 229 21.77 12.50 12.77
CA THR A 229 20.85 13.65 12.80
C THR A 229 19.57 13.33 12.04
N PHE A 230 19.68 12.81 10.83
CA PHE A 230 18.50 12.43 10.02
C PHE A 230 17.66 11.34 10.71
N TRP A 231 18.30 10.29 11.24
CA TRP A 231 17.58 9.26 11.99
C TRP A 231 16.91 9.82 13.24
N ARG A 232 17.60 10.69 13.98
CA ARG A 232 17.04 11.33 15.18
C ARG A 232 15.81 12.17 14.83
N GLU A 233 15.88 13.02 13.81
CA GLU A 233 14.77 13.84 13.35
C GLU A 233 13.57 12.97 12.95
N PHE A 234 13.82 11.91 12.19
CA PHE A 234 12.77 10.96 11.80
C PHE A 234 12.13 10.30 13.01
N LEU A 235 12.91 9.71 13.93
CA LEU A 235 12.39 9.06 15.13
C LEU A 235 11.69 10.03 16.08
N THR A 236 12.21 11.25 16.25
CA THR A 236 11.56 12.32 17.02
C THR A 236 10.19 12.66 16.41
N SER A 237 10.11 12.76 15.08
CA SER A 237 8.81 13.00 14.42
C SER A 237 7.77 11.92 14.71
N LEU A 238 8.18 10.66 14.89
CA LEU A 238 7.27 9.57 15.28
C LEU A 238 6.80 9.73 16.74
N THR A 239 7.70 10.06 17.66
CA THR A 239 7.36 10.30 19.08
C THR A 239 6.48 11.53 19.27
N ASP A 240 6.72 12.61 18.53
CA ASP A 240 5.91 13.83 18.54
C ASP A 240 4.48 13.57 18.03
N ARG A 241 4.33 12.61 17.12
CA ARG A 241 3.03 12.12 16.64
C ARG A 241 2.35 11.16 17.63
N GLY A 242 2.98 10.84 18.75
CA GLY A 242 2.42 10.04 19.82
C GLY A 242 2.81 8.57 19.81
N LEU A 243 3.86 8.18 19.07
CA LEU A 243 4.39 6.81 19.13
C LEU A 243 4.88 6.50 20.55
N ALA A 244 4.26 5.51 21.18
CA ALA A 244 4.52 5.11 22.56
C ALA A 244 4.48 3.59 22.73
N GLY A 245 4.95 3.11 23.90
CA GLY A 245 4.92 1.69 24.27
C GLY A 245 5.99 0.82 23.59
N VAL A 246 6.99 1.41 22.95
CA VAL A 246 8.03 0.68 22.24
C VAL A 246 8.93 -0.05 23.24
N ARG A 247 9.00 -1.39 23.13
CA ARG A 247 9.84 -2.24 23.97
C ARG A 247 11.02 -2.85 23.22
N LEU A 248 10.89 -3.06 21.92
CA LEU A 248 11.96 -3.57 21.07
C LEU A 248 11.97 -2.82 19.74
N VAL A 249 13.15 -2.34 19.37
CA VAL A 249 13.42 -1.80 18.05
C VAL A 249 14.31 -2.77 17.28
N ILE A 250 13.91 -3.17 16.10
CA ILE A 250 14.64 -4.10 15.23
C ILE A 250 15.18 -3.31 14.04
N SER A 251 16.49 -3.36 13.83
CA SER A 251 17.12 -2.66 12.70
C SER A 251 18.45 -3.30 12.27
N ASP A 252 19.03 -2.80 11.20
CA ASP A 252 20.44 -3.04 10.89
C ASP A 252 21.35 -2.25 11.86
N ALA A 253 22.61 -2.62 11.93
CA ALA A 253 23.60 -2.04 12.82
C ALA A 253 24.29 -0.81 12.19
N HIS A 254 23.51 0.20 11.82
CA HIS A 254 24.04 1.48 11.41
C HIS A 254 24.32 2.35 12.64
N ALA A 255 25.56 2.85 12.80
CA ALA A 255 25.99 3.56 14.02
C ALA A 255 25.12 4.78 14.36
N GLY A 256 24.74 5.58 13.35
CA GLY A 256 23.87 6.75 13.52
C GLY A 256 22.45 6.34 13.97
N LEU A 257 21.92 5.25 13.42
CA LEU A 257 20.60 4.72 13.79
C LEU A 257 20.58 4.22 15.23
N ILE A 258 21.59 3.45 15.66
CA ILE A 258 21.69 2.93 17.04
C ILE A 258 21.68 4.07 18.06
N LYS A 259 22.47 5.14 17.81
CA LYS A 259 22.50 6.31 18.69
C LYS A 259 21.15 7.02 18.74
N ALA A 260 20.48 7.18 17.60
CA ALA A 260 19.16 7.79 17.52
C ALA A 260 18.10 6.93 18.27
N ILE A 261 18.12 5.59 18.12
CA ILE A 261 17.23 4.67 18.85
C ILE A 261 17.39 4.83 20.35
N ARG A 262 18.63 4.77 20.86
CA ARG A 262 18.91 4.88 22.32
C ARG A 262 18.45 6.23 22.87
N ARG A 263 18.48 7.29 22.07
CA ARG A 263 18.04 8.63 22.47
C ARG A 263 16.54 8.83 22.45
N CYS A 264 15.86 8.32 21.40
CA CYS A 264 14.43 8.55 21.18
C CYS A 264 13.54 7.51 21.88
N PHE A 265 14.02 6.25 22.05
CA PHE A 265 13.27 5.17 22.65
C PHE A 265 13.94 4.68 23.93
N GLN A 266 13.99 5.55 24.93
CA GLN A 266 14.57 5.22 26.24
C GLN A 266 13.80 4.05 26.88
N GLY A 267 14.53 3.02 27.34
CA GLY A 267 13.95 1.83 27.92
C GLY A 267 13.59 0.72 26.91
N ALA A 268 13.61 1.00 25.61
CA ALA A 268 13.44 -0.03 24.60
C ALA A 268 14.75 -0.80 24.37
N ALA A 269 14.65 -2.14 24.27
CA ALA A 269 15.76 -2.96 23.81
C ALA A 269 16.00 -2.75 22.31
N TRP A 270 17.24 -2.93 21.87
CA TRP A 270 17.58 -2.92 20.46
C TRP A 270 18.01 -4.30 19.98
N GLN A 271 17.31 -4.83 18.99
CA GLN A 271 17.61 -6.08 18.30
C GLN A 271 18.34 -5.82 17.00
N ARG A 272 19.55 -6.29 16.91
CA ARG A 272 20.28 -6.32 15.64
C ARG A 272 19.68 -7.37 14.71
N CYS A 273 19.34 -7.00 13.49
CA CYS A 273 18.82 -7.93 12.51
C CYS A 273 19.80 -9.10 12.28
N ARG A 274 19.37 -10.33 12.63
CA ARG A 274 20.22 -11.53 12.53
C ARG A 274 20.67 -11.82 11.10
N VAL A 275 19.88 -11.43 10.08
CA VAL A 275 20.21 -11.65 8.67
C VAL A 275 21.41 -10.76 8.29
N HIS A 276 21.38 -9.48 8.66
CA HIS A 276 22.48 -8.55 8.45
C HIS A 276 23.70 -8.94 9.31
N ALA A 277 23.50 -9.33 10.56
CA ALA A 277 24.58 -9.83 11.41
C ALA A 277 25.28 -11.05 10.79
N MET A 278 24.52 -12.04 10.32
CA MET A 278 25.08 -13.21 9.63
C MET A 278 25.89 -12.80 8.40
N ARG A 279 25.35 -11.88 7.57
CA ARG A 279 26.07 -11.38 6.39
C ARG A 279 27.38 -10.69 6.76
N ASN A 280 27.36 -9.85 7.81
CA ASN A 280 28.54 -9.14 8.29
C ASN A 280 29.59 -10.10 8.90
N LEU A 281 29.18 -11.13 9.63
CA LEU A 281 30.08 -12.16 10.15
C LEU A 281 30.72 -12.98 9.02
N LEU A 282 29.92 -13.42 8.06
CA LEU A 282 30.41 -14.22 6.94
C LEU A 282 31.27 -13.41 5.95
N SER A 283 31.13 -12.08 5.88
CA SER A 283 32.03 -11.24 5.08
C SER A 283 33.46 -11.22 5.61
N ALA A 284 33.63 -11.39 6.95
CA ALA A 284 34.92 -11.50 7.61
C ALA A 284 35.51 -12.94 7.59
N ALA A 285 34.72 -13.92 7.16
CA ALA A 285 35.13 -15.32 7.13
C ALA A 285 35.84 -15.67 5.81
N ASN A 286 36.87 -16.55 5.89
CA ASN A 286 37.45 -17.15 4.70
C ASN A 286 36.37 -17.94 3.93
N HIS A 287 36.38 -17.80 2.62
CA HIS A 287 35.39 -18.40 1.71
C HIS A 287 35.22 -19.93 1.96
N ARG A 288 36.30 -20.64 2.22
CA ARG A 288 36.28 -22.09 2.50
C ARG A 288 35.50 -22.47 3.75
N HIS A 289 35.47 -21.60 4.77
CA HIS A 289 34.86 -21.89 6.07
C HIS A 289 33.45 -21.31 6.23
N ARG A 290 32.98 -20.48 5.28
CA ARG A 290 31.69 -19.77 5.41
C ARG A 290 30.50 -20.66 5.70
N GLN A 291 30.43 -21.84 5.07
CA GLN A 291 29.31 -22.77 5.28
C GLN A 291 29.31 -23.35 6.69
N VAL A 292 30.50 -23.77 7.17
CA VAL A 292 30.65 -24.31 8.53
C VAL A 292 30.36 -23.24 9.58
N ILE A 293 30.93 -22.04 9.41
CA ILE A 293 30.69 -20.91 10.30
C ILE A 293 29.21 -20.55 10.32
N ALA A 294 28.54 -20.50 9.16
CA ALA A 294 27.12 -20.24 9.10
C ALA A 294 26.27 -21.32 9.80
N ALA A 295 26.67 -22.59 9.70
CA ALA A 295 26.00 -23.69 10.37
C ALA A 295 26.15 -23.58 11.91
N LEU A 296 27.36 -23.28 12.39
CA LEU A 296 27.62 -23.08 13.82
C LEU A 296 26.81 -21.89 14.38
N ILE A 297 26.82 -20.74 13.71
CA ILE A 297 26.06 -19.56 14.16
C ILE A 297 24.56 -19.84 14.18
N ARG A 298 24.02 -20.63 13.23
CA ARG A 298 22.59 -20.99 13.22
C ARG A 298 22.17 -21.78 14.46
N THR A 299 23.06 -22.54 15.08
CA THR A 299 22.77 -23.33 16.31
C THR A 299 22.37 -22.43 17.47
N ILE A 300 22.80 -21.17 17.49
CA ILE A 300 22.45 -20.19 18.52
C ILE A 300 20.94 -19.89 18.51
N PHE A 301 20.34 -19.82 17.32
CA PHE A 301 18.95 -19.38 17.14
C PHE A 301 17.91 -20.51 17.24
N VAL A 302 18.34 -21.74 17.43
CA VAL A 302 17.43 -22.88 17.64
C VAL A 302 17.30 -23.27 19.10
N GLN A 303 17.91 -22.51 19.99
CA GLN A 303 17.85 -22.77 21.44
C GLN A 303 16.46 -22.39 21.98
N PRO A 304 15.96 -23.12 23.00
CA PRO A 304 14.60 -22.95 23.51
C PRO A 304 14.41 -21.71 24.39
N ASP A 305 15.48 -21.17 24.97
CA ASP A 305 15.44 -20.04 25.90
C ASP A 305 16.68 -19.14 25.81
N ALA A 306 16.62 -17.99 26.47
CA ALA A 306 17.68 -16.98 26.46
C ALA A 306 19.00 -17.47 27.06
N ALA A 307 18.95 -18.26 28.16
CA ALA A 307 20.14 -18.72 28.85
C ALA A 307 20.91 -19.74 28.01
N THR A 308 20.20 -20.70 27.41
CA THR A 308 20.80 -21.69 26.51
C THR A 308 21.28 -21.05 25.21
N ALA A 309 20.60 -20.03 24.66
CA ALA A 309 21.06 -19.28 23.50
C ALA A 309 22.38 -18.52 23.80
N THR A 310 22.48 -17.89 24.97
CA THR A 310 23.69 -17.20 25.42
C THR A 310 24.84 -18.18 25.60
N THR A 311 24.60 -19.30 26.27
CA THR A 311 25.60 -20.36 26.46
C THR A 311 26.08 -20.91 25.12
N GLN A 312 25.16 -21.17 24.19
CA GLN A 312 25.49 -21.66 22.86
C GLN A 312 26.29 -20.63 22.05
N LEU A 313 25.96 -19.34 22.15
CA LEU A 313 26.71 -18.29 21.49
C LEU A 313 28.16 -18.29 21.96
N ARG A 314 28.40 -18.32 23.26
CA ARG A 314 29.74 -18.36 23.85
C ARG A 314 30.50 -19.63 23.45
N ALA A 315 29.84 -20.78 23.43
CA ALA A 315 30.44 -22.01 22.94
C ALA A 315 30.84 -21.92 21.44
N VAL A 316 30.01 -21.31 20.62
CA VAL A 316 30.33 -21.06 19.21
C VAL A 316 31.50 -20.08 19.06
N VAL A 317 31.57 -19.03 19.87
CA VAL A 317 32.72 -18.11 19.91
C VAL A 317 34.02 -18.86 20.18
N GLU A 318 34.05 -19.69 21.23
CA GLU A 318 35.25 -20.49 21.57
C GLU A 318 35.62 -21.50 20.45
N GLN A 319 34.65 -22.12 19.81
CA GLN A 319 34.90 -23.02 18.67
C GLN A 319 35.47 -22.26 17.45
N LEU A 320 35.06 -21.01 17.22
CA LEU A 320 35.53 -20.19 16.10
C LEU A 320 36.91 -19.57 16.33
N ARG A 321 37.30 -19.32 17.58
CA ARG A 321 38.52 -18.60 17.95
C ARG A 321 39.81 -19.17 17.33
N PRO A 322 40.01 -20.51 17.21
CA PRO A 322 41.25 -21.06 16.62
C PRO A 322 41.40 -20.86 15.13
N TYR A 323 40.33 -20.79 14.38
CA TYR A 323 40.39 -20.73 12.88
C TYR A 323 39.71 -19.56 12.25
N ALA A 324 38.91 -18.80 12.98
CA ALA A 324 38.23 -17.59 12.53
C ALA A 324 38.15 -16.52 13.64
N PRO A 325 39.29 -16.09 14.23
CA PRO A 325 39.31 -15.21 15.39
C PRO A 325 38.57 -13.91 15.16
N GLY A 326 38.68 -13.28 13.99
CA GLY A 326 37.95 -12.05 13.66
C GLY A 326 36.41 -12.22 13.55
N VAL A 327 35.94 -13.45 13.29
CA VAL A 327 34.49 -13.75 13.35
C VAL A 327 34.07 -13.97 14.80
N ALA A 328 34.88 -14.65 15.60
CA ALA A 328 34.66 -14.90 17.02
C ALA A 328 34.53 -13.58 17.80
N GLU A 329 35.50 -12.66 17.64
CA GLU A 329 35.49 -11.35 18.30
C GLU A 329 34.24 -10.54 17.91
N ARG A 330 33.87 -10.53 16.63
CA ARG A 330 32.66 -9.80 16.17
C ARG A 330 31.41 -10.43 16.74
N LEU A 331 31.31 -11.76 16.79
CA LEU A 331 30.13 -12.46 17.33
C LEU A 331 29.98 -12.18 18.83
N GLU A 332 31.08 -12.23 19.58
CA GLU A 332 31.15 -11.92 21.03
C GLU A 332 30.70 -10.47 21.30
N ALA A 333 31.25 -9.52 20.53
CA ALA A 333 30.91 -8.08 20.65
C ALA A 333 29.44 -7.76 20.40
N MET A 334 28.71 -8.61 19.67
CA MET A 334 27.28 -8.38 19.36
C MET A 334 26.32 -9.28 20.17
N GLU A 335 26.81 -10.02 21.19
CA GLU A 335 26.01 -10.97 21.99
C GLU A 335 24.69 -10.34 22.47
N THR A 336 24.76 -9.22 23.20
CA THR A 336 23.59 -8.55 23.79
C THR A 336 22.57 -8.11 22.73
N GLU A 337 23.05 -7.47 21.67
CA GLU A 337 22.18 -6.91 20.63
C GLU A 337 21.62 -7.98 19.68
N LEU A 338 22.32 -9.11 19.55
CA LEU A 338 21.91 -10.22 18.70
C LEU A 338 20.86 -11.11 19.38
N LEU A 339 20.89 -11.19 20.72
CA LEU A 339 20.00 -12.01 21.55
C LEU A 339 18.91 -11.18 22.27
N ALA A 340 18.77 -9.89 21.99
CA ALA A 340 17.76 -9.05 22.65
C ALA A 340 16.33 -9.59 22.48
N TYR A 341 16.03 -10.26 21.35
CA TYR A 341 14.74 -10.90 21.09
C TYR A 341 14.38 -11.97 22.13
N ALA A 342 15.38 -12.62 22.73
CA ALA A 342 15.17 -13.74 23.65
C ALA A 342 14.55 -13.31 25.01
N GLY A 343 14.56 -12.01 25.32
CA GLY A 343 13.82 -11.42 26.45
C GLY A 343 12.31 -11.32 26.22
N PHE A 344 11.79 -11.72 25.06
CA PHE A 344 10.38 -11.65 24.69
C PHE A 344 9.78 -13.06 24.54
N PRO A 345 8.43 -13.19 24.47
CA PRO A 345 7.77 -14.49 24.36
C PRO A 345 8.32 -15.34 23.19
N PRO A 346 8.63 -16.62 23.39
CA PRO A 346 9.22 -17.49 22.35
C PRO A 346 8.37 -17.56 21.07
N ALA A 347 7.05 -17.44 21.17
CA ALA A 347 6.14 -17.38 20.02
C ALA A 347 6.40 -16.18 19.09
N HIS A 348 7.04 -15.11 19.60
CA HIS A 348 7.36 -13.91 18.84
C HIS A 348 8.72 -13.97 18.14
N TRP A 349 9.66 -14.77 18.63
CA TRP A 349 11.07 -14.77 18.22
C TRP A 349 11.27 -14.79 16.72
N SER A 350 10.56 -15.68 16.02
CA SER A 350 10.65 -15.81 14.56
C SER A 350 10.23 -14.55 13.80
N LYS A 351 9.53 -13.64 14.45
CA LYS A 351 9.00 -12.39 13.89
C LYS A 351 9.87 -11.18 14.22
N ILE A 352 10.61 -11.23 15.36
CA ILE A 352 11.32 -10.06 15.91
C ILE A 352 12.85 -10.16 15.85
N TRP A 353 13.44 -11.31 15.55
CA TRP A 353 14.90 -11.47 15.46
C TRP A 353 15.52 -10.92 14.17
N SER A 354 14.70 -10.44 13.22
CA SER A 354 15.18 -9.91 11.94
C SER A 354 14.25 -8.85 11.35
N ASN A 355 14.78 -8.11 10.37
CA ASN A 355 14.06 -7.13 9.57
C ASN A 355 13.25 -7.74 8.41
N ASN A 356 13.09 -9.07 8.34
CA ASN A 356 12.33 -9.71 7.25
C ASN A 356 10.98 -9.06 6.92
N PRO A 357 10.19 -8.58 7.92
CA PRO A 357 8.92 -7.90 7.63
C PRO A 357 9.07 -6.66 6.78
N ILE A 358 10.07 -5.83 7.06
CA ILE A 358 10.34 -4.60 6.33
C ILE A 358 11.21 -4.84 5.08
N GLU A 359 12.06 -5.86 5.08
CA GLU A 359 12.82 -6.26 3.88
C GLU A 359 11.92 -6.67 2.72
N ARG A 360 10.78 -7.34 3.01
CA ARG A 360 9.80 -7.66 1.97
C ARG A 360 9.17 -6.38 1.39
N LEU A 361 8.85 -5.43 2.25
CA LEU A 361 8.35 -4.11 1.87
C LEU A 361 9.39 -3.37 1.01
N ASN A 362 10.64 -3.29 1.47
CA ASN A 362 11.73 -2.65 0.73
C ASN A 362 12.01 -3.29 -0.64
N ARG A 363 11.83 -4.61 -0.75
CA ARG A 363 11.94 -5.30 -2.04
C ARG A 363 10.86 -4.86 -3.01
N GLU A 364 9.63 -4.69 -2.54
CA GLU A 364 8.52 -4.18 -3.35
C GLU A 364 8.75 -2.72 -3.74
N LEU A 365 9.18 -1.88 -2.79
CA LEU A 365 9.56 -0.50 -3.06
C LEU A 365 10.65 -0.42 -4.13
N LYS A 366 11.71 -1.22 -3.97
CA LYS A 366 12.83 -1.24 -4.92
C LYS A 366 12.37 -1.65 -6.32
N ARG A 367 11.51 -2.66 -6.42
CA ARG A 367 10.93 -3.09 -7.69
C ARG A 367 10.21 -1.96 -8.42
N ARG A 368 9.51 -1.07 -7.68
CA ARG A 368 8.78 0.08 -8.24
C ARG A 368 9.72 1.26 -8.55
N THR A 369 10.64 1.55 -7.65
CA THR A 369 11.59 2.65 -7.84
C THR A 369 12.60 2.38 -8.95
N ASP A 370 13.01 1.12 -9.16
CA ASP A 370 13.91 0.71 -10.24
C ASP A 370 13.29 0.94 -11.64
N VAL A 371 11.96 0.91 -11.76
CA VAL A 371 11.26 1.25 -13.02
C VAL A 371 11.46 2.72 -13.38
N VAL A 372 11.50 3.60 -12.39
CA VAL A 372 11.76 5.04 -12.57
C VAL A 372 13.24 5.31 -12.83
N GLY A 373 14.12 4.59 -12.12
CA GLY A 373 15.57 4.71 -12.19
C GLY A 373 16.10 5.97 -11.50
N ILE A 374 15.92 7.15 -12.11
CA ILE A 374 16.36 8.45 -11.56
C ILE A 374 15.14 9.34 -11.36
N PHE A 375 14.88 9.73 -10.12
CA PHE A 375 13.79 10.64 -9.78
C PHE A 375 14.15 12.09 -10.11
N PRO A 376 13.18 12.90 -10.56
CA PRO A 376 13.43 14.31 -10.87
C PRO A 376 13.74 15.14 -9.62
N ASP A 377 13.16 14.79 -8.47
CA ASP A 377 13.31 15.50 -7.19
C ASP A 377 12.91 14.61 -5.99
N LYS A 378 13.19 15.08 -4.78
CA LYS A 378 12.83 14.43 -3.50
C LYS A 378 11.31 14.26 -3.35
N ALA A 379 10.50 15.23 -3.79
CA ALA A 379 9.04 15.17 -3.67
C ALA A 379 8.46 14.01 -4.49
N SER A 380 9.00 13.77 -5.68
CA SER A 380 8.61 12.63 -6.51
C SER A 380 8.92 11.28 -5.87
N VAL A 381 10.03 11.17 -5.12
CA VAL A 381 10.35 9.97 -4.32
C VAL A 381 9.30 9.78 -3.24
N ILE A 382 9.04 10.82 -2.44
CA ILE A 382 8.06 10.77 -1.34
C ILE A 382 6.68 10.41 -1.87
N ARG A 383 6.28 10.96 -3.00
CA ARG A 383 4.98 10.69 -3.64
C ARG A 383 4.85 9.22 -4.04
N LEU A 384 5.80 8.68 -4.79
CA LEU A 384 5.72 7.29 -5.27
C LEU A 384 5.83 6.30 -4.12
N VAL A 385 6.84 6.45 -3.27
CA VAL A 385 7.08 5.56 -2.12
C VAL A 385 5.96 5.69 -1.11
N GLY A 386 5.52 6.90 -0.82
CA GLY A 386 4.42 7.18 0.10
C GLY A 386 3.11 6.57 -0.37
N ALA A 387 2.77 6.70 -1.65
CA ALA A 387 1.57 6.10 -2.22
C ALA A 387 1.56 4.57 -2.07
N LEU A 388 2.70 3.93 -2.34
CA LEU A 388 2.84 2.49 -2.16
C LEU A 388 2.74 2.09 -0.68
N LEU A 389 3.28 2.91 0.23
CA LEU A 389 3.17 2.67 1.66
C LEU A 389 1.76 2.87 2.20
N VAL A 390 0.95 3.77 1.63
CA VAL A 390 -0.49 3.90 1.93
C VAL A 390 -1.21 2.61 1.56
N GLU A 391 -1.03 2.10 0.34
CA GLU A 391 -1.61 0.84 -0.13
C GLU A 391 -1.23 -0.35 0.76
N ILE A 392 0.07 -0.51 1.04
CA ILE A 392 0.57 -1.58 1.91
C ILE A 392 0.07 -1.44 3.35
N ASN A 393 -0.07 -0.20 3.86
CA ASN A 393 -0.61 0.05 5.19
C ASN A 393 -2.07 -0.41 5.31
N ASP A 394 -2.88 -0.10 4.31
CA ASP A 394 -4.28 -0.52 4.27
C ASP A 394 -4.39 -2.05 4.19
N GLU A 395 -3.56 -2.71 3.37
CA GLU A 395 -3.46 -4.17 3.33
C GLU A 395 -3.05 -4.77 4.69
N MET A 396 -2.06 -4.15 5.37
CA MET A 396 -1.59 -4.63 6.68
C MET A 396 -2.66 -4.52 7.76
N ILE A 397 -3.45 -3.45 7.75
CA ILE A 397 -4.52 -3.20 8.73
C ILE A 397 -5.74 -4.06 8.43
N ALA A 398 -6.09 -4.23 7.15
CA ALA A 398 -7.25 -5.01 6.72
C ALA A 398 -6.99 -6.53 6.68
N ALA A 399 -5.74 -6.99 6.91
CA ALA A 399 -5.39 -8.39 6.83
C ALA A 399 -6.19 -9.24 7.85
N GLU A 400 -6.88 -10.28 7.40
CA GLU A 400 -7.59 -11.22 8.29
C GLU A 400 -6.66 -11.92 9.27
N ARG A 401 -5.43 -12.21 8.84
CA ARG A 401 -4.43 -12.91 9.64
C ARG A 401 -3.54 -11.92 10.38
N ARG A 402 -3.61 -11.94 11.71
CA ARG A 402 -2.71 -11.19 12.58
C ARG A 402 -1.25 -11.64 12.40
N TYR A 403 -0.33 -10.69 12.50
CA TYR A 403 1.11 -10.98 12.42
C TYR A 403 1.61 -11.70 13.67
N ILE A 404 1.11 -11.30 14.85
CA ILE A 404 1.29 -11.96 16.16
C ILE A 404 -0.09 -12.05 16.82
N ALA A 405 -0.32 -13.09 17.63
CA ALA A 405 -1.58 -13.26 18.33
C ALA A 405 -1.81 -12.11 19.33
N ALA A 406 -2.99 -11.48 19.30
CA ALA A 406 -3.28 -10.32 20.13
C ALA A 406 -3.12 -10.60 21.64
N ALA A 407 -3.57 -11.76 22.10
CA ALA A 407 -3.43 -12.15 23.52
C ALA A 407 -1.97 -12.14 23.98
N SER A 408 -1.04 -12.64 23.13
CA SER A 408 0.39 -12.65 23.45
C SER A 408 1.04 -11.25 23.40
N VAL A 409 0.44 -10.29 22.67
CA VAL A 409 0.88 -8.90 22.66
C VAL A 409 0.34 -8.15 23.88
N ALA A 410 -0.90 -8.45 24.32
CA ALA A 410 -1.52 -7.86 25.50
C ALA A 410 -0.68 -8.11 26.77
N ASP A 411 -0.16 -9.32 26.95
CA ASP A 411 0.72 -9.65 28.08
C ASP A 411 1.93 -8.71 28.19
N LEU A 412 2.38 -8.15 27.07
CA LEU A 412 3.49 -7.19 27.04
C LEU A 412 3.05 -5.74 27.26
N THR A 413 1.82 -5.38 26.92
CA THR A 413 1.30 -4.03 27.13
C THR A 413 0.91 -3.78 28.58
N ASP A 414 0.45 -4.83 29.28
CA ASP A 414 -0.05 -4.74 30.65
C ASP A 414 1.07 -4.77 31.72
N GLN A 415 2.31 -5.11 31.34
CA GLN A 415 3.45 -5.07 32.27
C GLN A 415 4.14 -3.70 32.20
N PRO A 416 4.06 -2.84 33.23
CA PRO A 416 4.85 -1.62 33.26
C PRO A 416 6.33 -1.97 33.41
N GLY A 417 7.12 -1.64 32.39
CA GLY A 417 8.54 -1.51 32.31
C GLY A 417 9.42 -2.27 33.32
N GLU A 418 9.91 -3.43 32.91
CA GLU A 418 11.24 -3.97 33.22
C GLU A 418 11.40 -5.32 32.54
N LEU A 419 11.66 -5.29 31.22
CA LEU A 419 12.33 -6.40 30.57
C LEU A 419 13.83 -6.04 30.48
N ALA A 420 14.47 -5.84 31.65
CA ALA A 420 15.90 -5.87 31.74
C ALA A 420 16.34 -7.31 31.45
N LEU A 421 17.15 -7.51 30.42
CA LEU A 421 17.95 -8.73 30.32
C LEU A 421 18.64 -8.93 31.67
N PRO A 422 18.65 -10.16 32.23
CA PRO A 422 19.39 -10.41 33.46
C PRO A 422 20.83 -9.96 33.26
N ALA A 423 21.26 -9.01 34.09
CA ALA A 423 22.62 -8.52 34.07
C ALA A 423 23.57 -9.74 34.17
N ALA A 424 24.51 -9.81 33.23
CA ALA A 424 25.53 -10.83 33.30
C ALA A 424 26.20 -10.77 34.70
N PRO A 425 26.41 -11.87 35.37
CA PRO A 425 27.11 -11.88 36.64
C PRO A 425 28.48 -11.19 36.41
N ARG A 426 28.73 -10.11 37.16
CA ARG A 426 30.05 -9.48 37.22
C ARG A 426 30.96 -10.47 37.96
N ASN A 427 31.91 -11.08 37.26
CA ASN A 427 33.10 -11.68 37.88
C ASN A 427 34.17 -10.62 37.97
#